data_b4e8d69eacec1aa5a6f4fd4142ae92f4
#
_entry.id   b4e8d69eacec1aa5a6f4fd4142ae92f4
#
_cell.length_a   1.000
_cell.length_b   1.000
_cell.length_c   1.000
_cell.angle_alpha   90.00
_cell.angle_beta   90.00
_cell.angle_gamma   90.00
#
_symmetry.space_group_name_H-M   'P 1'
#
loop_
_entity.id
_entity.type
_entity.pdbx_description
1 polymer ?
#
loop_
_entity_poly.entity_id
_entity_poly.type
_entity_poly.pdbx_seq_one_letter_code
_entity_poly.pdbx_strand_id
1 'polypeptide(L)'
;MNVYSDEYFMRIALEQAQIAFENDEVPVGAVIAYHDKVIAKGHNLCEKFTDFTAHAEMQVLTSASNYLQNKYLNECTLYVT
;
A
#
# COMPACT_ATOMS: atom_id res chain seq x y z
N MET A 1 -2.98 -11.99 22.34
CA MET A 1 -3.46 -11.73 20.98
C MET A 1 -2.66 -10.59 20.37
N ASN A 2 -2.14 -10.78 19.17
CA ASN A 2 -1.40 -9.73 18.48
C ASN A 2 -2.39 -8.82 17.73
N VAL A 3 -2.46 -7.54 18.11
CA VAL A 3 -3.36 -6.59 17.43
C VAL A 3 -2.87 -6.26 16.02
N TYR A 4 -1.58 -6.49 15.74
CA TYR A 4 -1.00 -6.22 14.43
C TYR A 4 -0.93 -7.49 13.59
N SER A 5 -2.11 -8.07 13.34
CA SER A 5 -2.23 -9.28 12.52
C SER A 5 -2.32 -8.92 11.04
N ASP A 6 -2.24 -9.97 10.19
CA ASP A 6 -2.45 -9.78 8.74
C ASP A 6 -3.81 -9.14 8.46
N GLU A 7 -4.84 -9.52 9.22
CA GLU A 7 -6.17 -8.92 9.11
C GLU A 7 -6.14 -7.42 9.36
N TYR A 8 -5.38 -7.00 10.36
CA TYR A 8 -5.26 -5.59 10.72
C TYR A 8 -4.70 -4.80 9.53
N PHE A 9 -3.61 -5.28 8.93
CA PHE A 9 -2.97 -4.59 7.81
C PHE A 9 -3.81 -4.68 6.53
N MET A 10 -4.48 -5.81 6.30
CA MET A 10 -5.39 -5.93 5.15
C MET A 10 -6.56 -4.98 5.26
N ARG A 11 -7.02 -4.70 6.47
CA ARG A 11 -8.10 -3.72 6.67
C ARG A 11 -7.65 -2.33 6.25
N ILE A 12 -6.41 -1.97 6.55
CA ILE A 12 -5.85 -0.68 6.13
C ILE A 12 -5.73 -0.64 4.60
N ALA A 13 -5.31 -1.75 3.98
CA ALA A 13 -5.26 -1.83 2.52
C ALA A 13 -6.65 -1.68 1.91
N LEU A 14 -7.68 -2.25 2.53
CA LEU A 14 -9.06 -2.10 2.07
C LEU A 14 -9.55 -0.66 2.18
N GLU A 15 -9.14 0.06 3.20
CA GLU A 15 -9.46 1.49 3.33
C GLU A 15 -8.86 2.27 2.18
N GLN A 16 -7.65 1.94 1.76
CA GLN A 16 -7.03 2.56 0.59
C GLN A 16 -7.78 2.21 -0.70
N ALA A 17 -8.23 0.97 -0.83
CA ALA A 17 -9.05 0.56 -1.98
C ALA A 17 -10.35 1.36 -2.04
N GLN A 18 -10.96 1.63 -0.89
CA GLN A 18 -12.19 2.43 -0.81
C GLN A 18 -11.93 3.85 -1.30
N ILE A 19 -10.80 4.44 -0.95
CA ILE A 19 -10.41 5.77 -1.42
C ILE A 19 -10.30 5.77 -2.95
N ALA A 20 -9.66 4.74 -3.52
CA ALA A 20 -9.55 4.61 -4.97
C ALA A 20 -10.94 4.55 -5.61
N PHE A 21 -11.83 3.73 -5.05
CA PHE A 21 -13.19 3.57 -5.55
C PHE A 21 -13.95 4.92 -5.54
N GLU A 22 -13.80 5.67 -4.47
CA GLU A 22 -14.46 6.97 -4.34
C GLU A 22 -13.91 8.01 -5.33
N ASN A 23 -12.75 7.77 -5.89
CA ASN A 23 -12.12 8.64 -6.89
C ASN A 23 -12.21 8.06 -8.31
N ASP A 24 -13.15 7.15 -8.54
CA ASP A 24 -13.39 6.53 -9.84
C ASP A 24 -12.18 5.75 -10.37
N GLU A 25 -11.34 5.25 -9.47
CA GLU A 25 -10.21 4.39 -9.81
C GLU A 25 -10.59 2.94 -9.56
N VAL A 26 -9.84 2.03 -10.16
CA VAL A 26 -9.98 0.61 -9.83
C VAL A 26 -9.67 0.44 -8.34
N PRO A 27 -10.56 -0.19 -7.54
CA PRO A 27 -10.42 -0.21 -6.08
C PRO A 27 -9.34 -1.19 -5.61
N VAL A 28 -8.09 -0.79 -5.76
CA VAL A 28 -6.94 -1.54 -5.27
C VAL A 28 -6.22 -0.68 -4.26
N GLY A 29 -5.96 -1.26 -3.09
CA GLY A 29 -5.19 -0.62 -2.04
C GLY A 29 -4.01 -1.49 -1.65
N ALA A 30 -2.96 -0.86 -1.16
CA ALA A 30 -1.74 -1.56 -0.74
C ALA A 30 -1.14 -0.90 0.49
N VAL A 31 -0.51 -1.72 1.32
CA VAL A 31 0.15 -1.28 2.55
C VAL A 31 1.44 -2.07 2.69
N ILE A 32 2.50 -1.41 3.15
CA ILE A 32 3.71 -2.11 3.55
C ILE A 32 3.91 -1.91 5.04
N ALA A 33 4.09 -3.03 5.75
CA ALA A 33 4.37 -3.06 7.18
C ALA A 33 5.81 -3.49 7.42
N TYR A 34 6.46 -2.82 8.37
CA TYR A 34 7.83 -3.10 8.79
C TYR A 34 7.83 -3.10 10.32
N HIS A 35 8.14 -4.27 10.92
CA HIS A 35 8.11 -4.44 12.37
C HIS A 35 6.81 -3.91 13.00
N ASP A 36 5.68 -4.39 12.47
CA ASP A 36 4.33 -4.04 12.92
C ASP A 36 3.97 -2.57 12.75
N LYS A 37 4.72 -1.83 11.96
CA LYS A 37 4.46 -0.43 11.67
C LYS A 37 4.15 -0.24 10.19
N VAL A 38 3.09 0.48 9.88
CA VAL A 38 2.79 0.86 8.51
C VAL A 38 3.78 1.94 8.09
N ILE A 39 4.60 1.65 7.09
CA ILE A 39 5.58 2.61 6.58
C ILE A 39 5.20 3.17 5.22
N ALA A 40 4.23 2.57 4.55
CA ALA A 40 3.72 3.08 3.28
C ALA A 40 2.32 2.56 3.05
N LYS A 41 1.46 3.39 2.47
CA LYS A 41 0.13 2.97 2.02
C LYS A 41 -0.22 3.76 0.76
N GLY A 42 -1.00 3.14 -0.12
CA GLY A 42 -1.37 3.76 -1.38
C GLY A 42 -2.53 3.06 -2.04
N HIS A 43 -2.99 3.67 -3.12
CA HIS A 43 -4.13 3.16 -3.88
C HIS A 43 -3.94 3.54 -5.34
N ASN A 44 -4.69 2.88 -6.23
CA ASN A 44 -4.58 3.14 -7.66
C ASN A 44 -4.92 4.60 -8.00
N LEU A 45 -4.08 5.19 -8.87
CA LEU A 45 -4.24 6.57 -9.35
C LEU A 45 -4.09 6.63 -10.87
N CYS A 46 -4.23 5.49 -11.56
CA CYS A 46 -3.94 5.37 -13.00
C CYS A 46 -4.83 6.29 -13.84
N GLU A 47 -6.12 6.33 -13.55
CA GLU A 47 -7.07 7.15 -14.30
C GLU A 47 -6.79 8.64 -14.10
N LYS A 48 -6.55 9.02 -12.85
CA LYS A 48 -6.36 10.42 -12.47
C LYS A 48 -5.12 11.03 -13.10
N PHE A 49 -4.03 10.27 -13.14
CA PHE A 49 -2.75 10.76 -13.66
C PHE A 49 -2.46 10.30 -15.10
N THR A 50 -3.35 9.49 -15.67
CA THR A 50 -3.15 8.88 -16.98
C THR A 50 -1.79 8.15 -17.03
N ASP A 51 -1.43 7.52 -15.92
CA ASP A 51 -0.12 6.90 -15.74
C ASP A 51 -0.33 5.44 -15.36
N PHE A 52 0.02 4.53 -16.26
CA PHE A 52 -0.16 3.10 -16.05
C PHE A 52 0.74 2.55 -14.93
N THR A 53 1.73 3.32 -14.48
CA THR A 53 2.59 2.91 -13.37
C THR A 53 2.07 3.37 -12.01
N ALA A 54 0.97 4.13 -11.98
CA ALA A 54 0.41 4.63 -10.73
C ALA A 54 -0.47 3.58 -10.04
N HIS A 55 -0.02 2.33 -10.06
CA HIS A 55 -0.65 1.23 -9.34
C HIS A 55 -0.29 1.28 -7.86
N ALA A 56 -1.18 0.79 -7.01
CA ALA A 56 -1.01 0.86 -5.57
C ALA A 56 0.29 0.23 -5.09
N GLU A 57 0.59 -0.98 -5.57
CA GLU A 57 1.80 -1.70 -5.14
C GLU A 57 3.09 -0.99 -5.54
N MET A 58 3.11 -0.34 -6.70
CA MET A 58 4.29 0.41 -7.15
C MET A 58 4.52 1.63 -6.26
N GLN A 59 3.46 2.31 -5.88
CA GLN A 59 3.53 3.48 -5.01
C GLN A 59 4.12 3.12 -3.65
N VAL A 60 3.61 2.05 -3.04
CA VAL A 60 4.04 1.69 -1.68
C VAL A 60 5.45 1.12 -1.68
N LEU A 61 5.86 0.39 -2.72
CA LEU A 61 7.23 -0.11 -2.83
C LEU A 61 8.22 1.05 -2.92
N THR A 62 7.93 2.05 -3.73
CA THR A 62 8.77 3.23 -3.87
C THR A 62 8.84 4.02 -2.56
N SER A 63 7.69 4.25 -1.94
CA SER A 63 7.62 5.00 -0.67
C SER A 63 8.35 4.30 0.45
N ALA A 64 8.19 2.98 0.57
CA ALA A 64 8.84 2.19 1.61
C ALA A 64 10.35 2.19 1.43
N SER A 65 10.80 2.05 0.18
CA SER A 65 12.22 2.07 -0.14
C SER A 65 12.84 3.41 0.24
N ASN A 66 12.16 4.50 -0.04
CA ASN A 66 12.61 5.85 0.33
C ASN A 66 12.64 6.03 1.85
N TYR A 67 11.62 5.55 2.54
CA TYR A 67 11.52 5.66 3.99
C TYR A 67 12.68 4.95 4.68
N LEU A 68 12.99 3.74 4.23
CA LEU A 68 14.06 2.93 4.82
C LEU A 68 15.44 3.29 4.30
N GLN A 69 15.50 4.11 3.24
CA GLN A 69 16.75 4.43 2.54
C GLN A 69 17.51 3.16 2.16
N ASN A 70 16.75 2.16 1.73
CA ASN A 70 17.26 0.81 1.50
C ASN A 70 16.53 0.22 0.30
N LYS A 71 17.29 -0.39 -0.61
CA LYS A 71 16.72 -1.05 -1.78
C LYS A 71 16.10 -2.41 -1.43
N TYR A 72 16.45 -2.96 -0.28
CA TYR A 72 16.04 -4.30 0.13
C TYR A 72 14.93 -4.19 1.18
N LEU A 73 13.76 -4.72 0.84
CA LEU A 73 12.58 -4.68 1.72
C LEU A 73 12.31 -6.06 2.32
N ASN A 74 13.37 -6.82 2.62
CA ASN A 74 13.25 -8.22 3.04
C ASN A 74 12.61 -8.42 4.43
N GLU A 75 12.53 -7.38 5.25
CA GLU A 75 11.83 -7.48 6.53
C GLU A 75 10.45 -6.82 6.48
N CYS A 76 10.00 -6.49 5.28
CA CYS A 76 8.69 -5.85 5.07
C CYS A 76 7.67 -6.87 4.58
N THR A 77 6.41 -6.61 4.85
CA THR A 77 5.30 -7.38 4.32
C THR A 77 4.42 -6.46 3.50
N LEU A 78 4.11 -6.90 2.28
CA LEU A 78 3.22 -6.17 1.37
C LEU A 78 1.82 -6.78 1.45
N TYR A 79 0.84 -5.93 1.71
CA TYR A 79 -0.58 -6.31 1.71
C TYR A 79 -1.28 -5.60 0.56
N VAL A 80 -1.89 -6.37 -0.34
CA VAL A 80 -2.60 -5.83 -1.50
C VAL A 80 -3.99 -6.45 -1.56
N THR A 81 -5.00 -5.62 -1.81
CA THR A 81 -6.39 -6.09 -1.94
C THR A 81 -6.68 -6.66 -3.31
#